data_0a9f53a5fa0e8c01943abd6d4d09b6fe
#
_entry.id   0a9f53a5fa0e8c01943abd6d4d09b6fe
#
_cell.length_a   1.000
_cell.length_b   1.000
_cell.length_c   1.000
_cell.angle_alpha   90.00
_cell.angle_beta   90.00
_cell.angle_gamma   90.00
#
_symmetry.space_group_name_H-M   'P 1'
#
loop_
_entity.id
_entity.type
_entity.pdbx_description
1 polymer ?
#
loop_
_entity_poly.entity_id
_entity_poly.type
_entity_poly.pdbx_seq_one_letter_code
_entity_poly.pdbx_strand_id
1 'polypeptide(L)'
;MILAFNMNVRIHGFLIALALPVVAPAQSPPEVIHLWENGAPGFESRKDEPEMAKDWWVRNIHNPSITVFRAPRDKATGCAVVVAPGGGFRELVFNAEGKQAAEYLNTLGVTSFALKYRLPNETNSPYTLDNVRQDAYRAIRLVRSRAKEFQIDPNRIGMLGFSAGGAVVMMVAEENGDGHPDAVDPVDRVNGRPDFQMMVYPGGHAPETIPCDAPPAFLLCANDDEYGCDEVTLALLKKFRDAKVPVEAHVLARGKHAFNMGDRSEFLAVRKWPQRMADWLADSGFLKSAGTPRVGEGGNP
;
A
#
# COMPACT_ATOMS: atom_id res chain seq x y z
N MET A 1 72.89 -19.26 56.66
CA MET A 1 71.45 -19.42 56.80
C MET A 1 70.80 -18.55 55.69
N ILE A 2 70.51 -19.18 54.51
CA ILE A 2 70.12 -18.51 53.32
C ILE A 2 68.60 -18.82 53.13
N LEU A 3 67.76 -17.79 53.19
CA LEU A 3 66.32 -17.88 52.94
C LEU A 3 66.09 -17.74 51.46
N ALA A 4 65.53 -18.79 50.83
CA ALA A 4 65.03 -18.74 49.45
C ALA A 4 63.59 -18.26 49.42
N PHE A 5 63.33 -17.17 48.67
CA PHE A 5 61.97 -16.66 48.34
C PHE A 5 61.50 -17.34 47.08
N ASN A 6 60.42 -18.11 47.17
CA ASN A 6 59.72 -18.66 46.02
C ASN A 6 58.62 -17.68 45.57
N MET A 7 58.73 -17.09 44.35
CA MET A 7 57.80 -16.18 43.78
C MET A 7 56.97 -16.93 42.75
N ASN A 8 55.73 -17.31 43.09
CA ASN A 8 54.76 -17.92 42.18
C ASN A 8 54.10 -16.83 41.31
N VAL A 9 54.51 -16.71 40.03
CA VAL A 9 53.84 -15.86 39.03
C VAL A 9 52.67 -16.64 38.40
N ARG A 10 51.43 -16.26 38.72
CA ARG A 10 50.26 -16.73 38.06
C ARG A 10 50.02 -15.90 36.77
N ILE A 11 50.24 -16.51 35.61
CA ILE A 11 49.93 -15.94 34.31
C ILE A 11 48.40 -16.13 34.07
N HIS A 12 47.63 -15.04 34.13
CA HIS A 12 46.23 -15.03 33.72
C HIS A 12 46.20 -14.81 32.20
N GLY A 13 45.92 -15.88 31.45
CA GLY A 13 45.67 -15.79 30.03
C GLY A 13 44.34 -15.11 29.77
N PHE A 14 44.35 -13.89 29.21
CA PHE A 14 43.15 -13.24 28.67
C PHE A 14 42.85 -13.85 27.31
N LEU A 15 41.77 -14.63 27.17
CA LEU A 15 41.20 -15.04 25.91
C LEU A 15 40.44 -13.86 25.32
N ILE A 16 41.01 -13.17 24.35
CA ILE A 16 40.31 -12.17 23.53
C ILE A 16 39.49 -12.95 22.52
N ALA A 17 38.16 -13.04 22.74
CA ALA A 17 37.21 -13.53 21.76
C ALA A 17 37.07 -12.48 20.64
N LEU A 18 37.65 -12.73 19.48
CA LEU A 18 37.37 -11.94 18.27
C LEU A 18 35.94 -12.22 17.84
N ALA A 19 35.02 -11.28 18.11
CA ALA A 19 33.71 -11.27 17.49
C ALA A 19 33.86 -10.86 16.02
N LEU A 20 33.67 -11.80 15.11
CA LEU A 20 33.56 -11.52 13.70
C LEU A 20 32.26 -10.73 13.47
N PRO A 21 32.27 -9.63 12.68
CA PRO A 21 31.04 -8.92 12.33
C PRO A 21 30.15 -9.85 11.50
N VAL A 22 28.94 -10.13 11.99
CA VAL A 22 27.90 -10.78 11.19
C VAL A 22 27.47 -9.77 10.12
N VAL A 23 27.98 -9.94 8.90
CA VAL A 23 27.50 -9.17 7.74
C VAL A 23 26.09 -9.66 7.46
N ALA A 24 25.09 -8.84 7.75
CA ALA A 24 23.73 -9.11 7.34
C ALA A 24 23.69 -9.27 5.80
N PRO A 25 23.03 -10.30 5.27
CA PRO A 25 22.93 -10.48 3.82
C PRO A 25 22.27 -9.25 3.22
N ALA A 26 22.85 -8.72 2.13
CA ALA A 26 22.25 -7.64 1.36
C ALA A 26 20.84 -8.11 0.93
N GLN A 27 19.81 -7.32 1.27
CA GLN A 27 18.44 -7.61 0.83
C GLN A 27 18.41 -7.64 -0.69
N SER A 28 17.92 -8.73 -1.25
CA SER A 28 17.65 -8.82 -2.69
C SER A 28 16.72 -7.67 -3.10
N PRO A 29 16.89 -7.08 -4.30
CA PRO A 29 15.97 -6.07 -4.78
C PRO A 29 14.52 -6.61 -4.73
N PRO A 30 13.52 -5.75 -4.44
CA PRO A 30 12.13 -6.17 -4.38
C PRO A 30 11.70 -6.83 -5.71
N GLU A 31 10.91 -7.88 -5.60
CA GLU A 31 10.31 -8.57 -6.73
C GLU A 31 9.35 -7.61 -7.48
N VAL A 32 9.49 -7.51 -8.81
CA VAL A 32 8.57 -6.75 -9.67
C VAL A 32 7.81 -7.74 -10.55
N ILE A 33 6.48 -7.60 -10.58
CA ILE A 33 5.58 -8.45 -11.34
C ILE A 33 4.76 -7.57 -12.27
N HIS A 34 4.87 -7.79 -13.57
CA HIS A 34 4.03 -7.12 -14.55
C HIS A 34 2.59 -7.63 -14.47
N LEU A 35 1.62 -6.73 -14.65
CA LEU A 35 0.20 -7.07 -14.54
C LEU A 35 -0.26 -8.02 -15.66
N TRP A 36 0.37 -7.92 -16.83
CA TRP A 36 0.14 -8.80 -17.97
C TRP A 36 1.48 -9.30 -18.53
N GLU A 37 1.57 -10.57 -18.78
CA GLU A 37 2.79 -11.21 -19.30
C GLU A 37 3.21 -10.65 -20.66
N ASN A 38 2.23 -10.38 -21.53
CA ASN A 38 2.46 -9.92 -22.89
C ASN A 38 2.34 -8.39 -23.07
N GLY A 39 2.19 -7.64 -21.97
CA GLY A 39 1.95 -6.20 -21.98
C GLY A 39 0.48 -5.84 -21.80
N ALA A 40 0.20 -4.55 -21.51
CA ALA A 40 -1.14 -4.07 -21.23
C ALA A 40 -2.06 -4.20 -22.46
N PRO A 41 -3.32 -4.67 -22.31
CA PRO A 41 -4.24 -4.89 -23.40
C PRO A 41 -4.42 -3.64 -24.28
N GLY A 42 -4.25 -3.83 -25.61
CA GLY A 42 -4.30 -2.78 -26.63
C GLY A 42 -3.02 -1.94 -26.74
N PHE A 43 -2.00 -2.23 -25.93
CA PHE A 43 -0.72 -1.53 -25.90
C PHE A 43 0.47 -2.47 -25.77
N GLU A 44 0.30 -3.74 -26.16
CA GLU A 44 1.29 -4.81 -26.00
C GLU A 44 2.63 -4.47 -26.68
N SER A 45 2.58 -3.74 -27.80
CA SER A 45 3.77 -3.32 -28.54
C SER A 45 4.66 -2.34 -27.76
N ARG A 46 4.14 -1.71 -26.71
CA ARG A 46 4.84 -0.71 -25.90
C ARG A 46 5.48 -1.28 -24.64
N LYS A 47 5.31 -2.57 -24.34
CA LYS A 47 5.75 -3.19 -23.08
C LYS A 47 7.24 -3.08 -22.79
N ASP A 48 8.05 -2.97 -23.85
CA ASP A 48 9.51 -2.90 -23.75
C ASP A 48 10.04 -1.45 -23.81
N GLU A 49 9.14 -0.45 -23.89
CA GLU A 49 9.53 0.96 -23.77
C GLU A 49 9.97 1.25 -22.34
N PRO A 50 11.17 1.87 -22.13
CA PRO A 50 11.72 2.03 -20.80
C PRO A 50 10.96 3.06 -19.98
N GLU A 51 10.74 2.75 -18.70
CA GLU A 51 10.29 3.72 -17.70
C GLU A 51 11.37 4.81 -17.50
N MET A 52 10.93 6.00 -17.13
CA MET A 52 11.79 7.08 -16.64
C MET A 52 11.61 7.21 -15.13
N ALA A 53 12.67 7.01 -14.37
CA ALA A 53 12.67 7.14 -12.92
C ALA A 53 13.71 8.18 -12.47
N LYS A 54 13.32 8.99 -11.47
CA LYS A 54 14.20 9.84 -10.67
C LYS A 54 13.98 9.56 -9.19
N ASP A 55 14.70 10.28 -8.34
CA ASP A 55 14.75 10.04 -6.89
C ASP A 55 13.38 9.85 -6.22
N TRP A 56 12.36 10.54 -6.69
CA TRP A 56 11.05 10.51 -6.05
C TRP A 56 9.89 10.10 -6.96
N TRP A 57 10.05 10.10 -8.31
CA TRP A 57 8.97 9.81 -9.25
C TRP A 57 9.34 8.78 -10.33
N VAL A 58 8.29 8.18 -10.92
CA VAL A 58 8.36 7.31 -12.10
C VAL A 58 7.35 7.80 -13.13
N ARG A 59 7.76 7.81 -14.40
CA ARG A 59 6.96 8.16 -15.59
C ARG A 59 7.15 7.13 -16.70
N ASN A 60 6.47 7.35 -17.82
CA ASN A 60 6.58 6.52 -19.02
C ASN A 60 6.26 5.05 -18.72
N ILE A 61 5.13 4.84 -18.02
CA ILE A 61 4.69 3.51 -17.60
C ILE A 61 3.85 2.89 -18.70
N HIS A 62 4.44 1.99 -19.49
CA HIS A 62 3.78 1.29 -20.59
C HIS A 62 3.49 -0.18 -20.26
N ASN A 63 4.22 -0.73 -19.30
CA ASN A 63 4.04 -2.08 -18.80
C ASN A 63 3.71 -2.04 -17.29
N PRO A 64 2.44 -1.82 -16.92
CA PRO A 64 2.02 -1.71 -15.54
C PRO A 64 2.48 -2.88 -14.68
N SER A 65 2.87 -2.61 -13.44
CA SER A 65 3.47 -3.62 -12.56
C SER A 65 3.17 -3.38 -11.09
N ILE A 66 3.36 -4.40 -10.29
CA ILE A 66 3.41 -4.31 -8.83
C ILE A 66 4.82 -4.65 -8.33
N THR A 67 5.32 -3.86 -7.39
CA THR A 67 6.54 -4.17 -6.65
C THR A 67 6.14 -4.80 -5.33
N VAL A 68 6.64 -5.99 -5.04
CA VAL A 68 6.23 -6.81 -3.91
C VAL A 68 7.07 -6.50 -2.67
N PHE A 69 6.41 -6.18 -1.57
CA PHE A 69 6.99 -5.99 -0.25
C PHE A 69 6.37 -7.02 0.70
N ARG A 70 7.05 -8.15 0.90
CA ARG A 70 6.54 -9.24 1.76
C ARG A 70 6.67 -8.85 3.23
N ALA A 71 5.62 -9.08 4.01
CA ALA A 71 5.70 -8.94 5.46
C ALA A 71 6.74 -9.92 6.04
N PRO A 72 7.47 -9.53 7.11
CA PRO A 72 8.32 -10.46 7.86
C PRO A 72 7.50 -11.68 8.32
N ARG A 73 8.02 -12.89 8.13
CA ARG A 73 7.28 -14.14 8.39
C ARG A 73 6.77 -14.26 9.83
N ASP A 74 7.54 -13.75 10.78
CA ASP A 74 7.22 -13.76 12.21
C ASP A 74 6.12 -12.76 12.59
N LYS A 75 5.78 -11.82 11.71
CA LYS A 75 4.77 -10.79 11.92
C LYS A 75 3.57 -10.91 10.96
N ALA A 76 3.66 -11.75 9.92
CA ALA A 76 2.67 -11.81 8.86
C ALA A 76 1.26 -12.09 9.39
N THR A 77 0.35 -11.17 9.12
CA THR A 77 -1.07 -11.24 9.53
C THR A 77 -1.95 -11.97 8.53
N GLY A 78 -1.46 -12.15 7.31
CA GLY A 78 -2.24 -12.58 6.16
C GLY A 78 -3.01 -11.43 5.48
N CYS A 79 -2.98 -10.23 6.01
CA CYS A 79 -3.53 -9.04 5.36
C CYS A 79 -2.62 -8.58 4.21
N ALA A 80 -3.22 -8.03 3.16
CA ALA A 80 -2.50 -7.46 2.03
C ALA A 80 -3.05 -6.09 1.62
N VAL A 81 -2.20 -5.24 1.04
CA VAL A 81 -2.59 -3.91 0.55
C VAL A 81 -1.90 -3.62 -0.79
N VAL A 82 -2.69 -3.26 -1.79
CA VAL A 82 -2.21 -2.64 -3.02
C VAL A 82 -2.11 -1.13 -2.79
N VAL A 83 -0.93 -0.55 -3.02
CA VAL A 83 -0.66 0.87 -2.78
C VAL A 83 -0.61 1.60 -4.12
N ALA A 84 -1.50 2.57 -4.33
CA ALA A 84 -1.56 3.43 -5.49
C ALA A 84 -0.97 4.82 -5.17
N PRO A 85 0.25 5.14 -5.65
CA PRO A 85 0.83 6.46 -5.45
C PRO A 85 0.07 7.55 -6.18
N GLY A 86 0.19 8.80 -5.69
CA GLY A 86 -0.29 9.99 -6.39
C GLY A 86 0.69 10.51 -7.43
N GLY A 87 0.49 11.76 -7.87
CA GLY A 87 1.28 12.44 -8.89
C GLY A 87 0.45 13.03 -10.04
N GLY A 88 -0.86 13.26 -9.80
CA GLY A 88 -1.77 13.94 -10.73
C GLY A 88 -1.98 13.18 -12.05
N PHE A 89 -1.76 11.88 -12.09
CA PHE A 89 -1.77 11.05 -13.32
C PHE A 89 -0.72 11.47 -14.36
N ARG A 90 0.27 12.30 -13.98
CA ARG A 90 1.40 12.74 -14.82
C ARG A 90 2.68 11.99 -14.50
N GLU A 91 2.77 11.52 -13.28
CA GLU A 91 3.88 10.76 -12.71
C GLU A 91 3.37 9.95 -11.52
N LEU A 92 4.19 9.05 -11.00
CA LEU A 92 3.95 8.42 -9.71
C LEU A 92 4.98 8.89 -8.70
N VAL A 93 4.53 9.39 -7.54
CA VAL A 93 5.37 9.71 -6.37
C VAL A 93 5.80 8.40 -5.71
N PHE A 94 6.52 7.58 -6.47
CA PHE A 94 6.70 6.14 -6.19
C PHE A 94 7.49 5.87 -4.92
N ASN A 95 8.53 6.66 -4.63
CA ASN A 95 9.35 6.42 -3.45
C ASN A 95 8.59 6.73 -2.16
N ALA A 96 7.93 7.89 -2.06
CA ALA A 96 7.28 8.31 -0.82
C ALA A 96 5.90 7.66 -0.63
N GLU A 97 5.09 7.55 -1.67
CA GLU A 97 3.70 7.09 -1.58
C GLU A 97 3.52 5.62 -2.01
N GLY A 98 4.49 5.06 -2.71
CA GLY A 98 4.53 3.63 -3.05
C GLY A 98 5.40 2.84 -2.07
N LYS A 99 6.72 3.03 -2.17
CA LYS A 99 7.71 2.24 -1.43
C LYS A 99 7.65 2.48 0.09
N GLN A 100 7.74 3.74 0.57
CA GLN A 100 7.73 4.03 2.01
C GLN A 100 6.41 3.61 2.67
N ALA A 101 5.28 3.79 1.99
CA ALA A 101 3.98 3.33 2.47
C ALA A 101 3.93 1.80 2.59
N ALA A 102 4.45 1.08 1.58
CA ALA A 102 4.55 -0.38 1.61
C ALA A 102 5.48 -0.88 2.72
N GLU A 103 6.63 -0.25 2.91
CA GLU A 103 7.57 -0.56 3.99
C GLU A 103 6.95 -0.32 5.38
N TYR A 104 6.17 0.76 5.55
CA TYR A 104 5.43 0.99 6.79
C TYR A 104 4.42 -0.12 7.07
N LEU A 105 3.60 -0.48 6.08
CA LEU A 105 2.63 -1.58 6.19
C LEU A 105 3.30 -2.92 6.55
N ASN A 106 4.50 -3.18 6.03
CA ASN A 106 5.26 -4.37 6.41
C ASN A 106 5.63 -4.39 7.91
N THR A 107 5.88 -3.23 8.52
CA THR A 107 6.12 -3.17 9.98
C THR A 107 4.92 -3.65 10.80
N LEU A 108 3.71 -3.54 10.23
CA LEU A 108 2.45 -3.99 10.80
C LEU A 108 2.11 -5.47 10.46
N GLY A 109 2.98 -6.15 9.73
CA GLY A 109 2.74 -7.53 9.28
C GLY A 109 1.84 -7.66 8.04
N VAL A 110 1.66 -6.57 7.29
CA VAL A 110 0.87 -6.53 6.05
C VAL A 110 1.80 -6.72 4.85
N THR A 111 1.50 -7.68 3.97
CA THR A 111 2.19 -7.80 2.68
C THR A 111 1.66 -6.72 1.73
N SER A 112 2.54 -5.96 1.11
CA SER A 112 2.16 -4.77 0.32
C SER A 112 2.68 -4.83 -1.10
N PHE A 113 1.95 -4.19 -2.01
CA PHE A 113 2.21 -4.21 -3.44
C PHE A 113 2.13 -2.78 -3.97
N ALA A 114 3.29 -2.14 -4.21
CA ALA A 114 3.32 -0.80 -4.78
C ALA A 114 3.01 -0.86 -6.29
N LEU A 115 1.91 -0.24 -6.67
CA LEU A 115 1.38 -0.27 -8.04
C LEU A 115 2.00 0.82 -8.91
N LYS A 116 2.48 0.44 -10.08
CA LYS A 116 2.76 1.34 -11.18
C LYS A 116 1.64 1.18 -12.20
N TYR A 117 0.81 2.21 -12.35
CA TYR A 117 -0.30 2.26 -13.29
C TYR A 117 -0.02 3.26 -14.41
N ARG A 118 -0.69 3.10 -15.56
CA ARG A 118 -0.54 3.98 -16.73
C ARG A 118 -0.98 5.41 -16.42
N LEU A 119 -0.35 6.39 -17.07
CA LEU A 119 -0.46 7.81 -16.74
C LEU A 119 -1.16 8.62 -17.84
N PRO A 120 -2.49 8.83 -17.75
CA PRO A 120 -3.24 9.53 -18.81
C PRO A 120 -2.92 11.01 -18.96
N ASN A 121 -2.42 11.68 -17.92
CA ASN A 121 -2.09 13.11 -17.96
C ASN A 121 -0.60 13.40 -18.26
N GLU A 122 0.19 12.38 -18.55
CA GLU A 122 1.54 12.55 -19.02
C GLU A 122 1.54 13.16 -20.44
N THR A 123 2.54 13.97 -20.77
CA THR A 123 2.62 14.62 -22.09
C THR A 123 2.64 13.57 -23.21
N ASN A 124 1.74 13.71 -24.17
CA ASN A 124 1.55 12.77 -25.28
C ASN A 124 1.14 11.35 -24.86
N SER A 125 0.58 11.20 -23.69
CA SER A 125 0.04 9.91 -23.24
C SER A 125 -1.10 9.44 -24.15
N PRO A 126 -1.11 8.16 -24.58
CA PRO A 126 -2.23 7.58 -25.29
C PRO A 126 -3.30 7.00 -24.33
N TYR A 127 -3.08 7.08 -23.03
CA TYR A 127 -3.89 6.43 -22.02
C TYR A 127 -5.05 7.29 -21.54
N THR A 128 -6.07 6.62 -21.01
CA THR A 128 -7.27 7.23 -20.41
C THR A 128 -7.42 6.76 -18.96
N LEU A 129 -8.38 7.33 -18.22
CA LEU A 129 -8.73 6.86 -16.88
C LEU A 129 -9.27 5.42 -16.89
N ASP A 130 -9.84 4.94 -17.99
CA ASP A 130 -10.25 3.53 -18.11
C ASP A 130 -9.05 2.58 -18.10
N ASN A 131 -7.92 3.00 -18.69
CA ASN A 131 -6.69 2.23 -18.59
C ASN A 131 -6.15 2.18 -17.15
N VAL A 132 -6.26 3.28 -16.40
CA VAL A 132 -5.90 3.32 -14.95
C VAL A 132 -6.80 2.37 -14.15
N ARG A 133 -8.12 2.41 -14.39
CA ARG A 133 -9.10 1.51 -13.75
C ARG A 133 -8.77 0.04 -14.06
N GLN A 134 -8.47 -0.25 -15.32
CA GLN A 134 -8.08 -1.60 -15.76
C GLN A 134 -6.83 -2.09 -15.01
N ASP A 135 -5.80 -1.24 -14.88
CA ASP A 135 -4.56 -1.55 -14.18
C ASP A 135 -4.83 -1.84 -12.69
N ALA A 136 -5.66 -1.03 -12.05
CA ALA A 136 -6.00 -1.18 -10.64
C ALA A 136 -6.79 -2.46 -10.36
N TYR A 137 -7.83 -2.76 -11.15
CA TYR A 137 -8.55 -4.03 -11.04
C TYR A 137 -7.63 -5.23 -11.28
N ARG A 138 -6.77 -5.14 -12.30
CA ARG A 138 -5.84 -6.22 -12.62
C ARG A 138 -4.84 -6.45 -11.50
N ALA A 139 -4.35 -5.39 -10.83
CA ALA A 139 -3.44 -5.52 -9.71
C ALA A 139 -4.08 -6.28 -8.53
N ILE A 140 -5.33 -5.93 -8.16
CA ILE A 140 -6.05 -6.62 -7.08
C ILE A 140 -6.33 -8.08 -7.46
N ARG A 141 -6.80 -8.32 -8.70
CA ARG A 141 -7.04 -9.67 -9.22
C ARG A 141 -5.78 -10.54 -9.21
N LEU A 142 -4.65 -9.99 -9.64
CA LEU A 142 -3.36 -10.67 -9.65
C LEU A 142 -2.93 -11.05 -8.21
N VAL A 143 -3.03 -10.12 -7.28
CA VAL A 143 -2.72 -10.36 -5.86
C VAL A 143 -3.65 -11.43 -5.28
N ARG A 144 -4.95 -11.34 -5.54
CA ARG A 144 -5.96 -12.29 -5.04
C ARG A 144 -5.79 -13.68 -5.64
N SER A 145 -5.52 -13.79 -6.93
CA SER A 145 -5.29 -15.07 -7.60
C SER A 145 -4.03 -15.81 -7.12
N ARG A 146 -3.03 -15.03 -6.65
CA ARG A 146 -1.75 -15.55 -6.14
C ARG A 146 -1.68 -15.50 -4.60
N ALA A 147 -2.81 -15.44 -3.91
CA ALA A 147 -2.88 -15.31 -2.44
C ALA A 147 -2.08 -16.40 -1.71
N LYS A 148 -2.14 -17.66 -2.17
CA LYS A 148 -1.37 -18.76 -1.60
C LYS A 148 0.15 -18.54 -1.70
N GLU A 149 0.62 -18.04 -2.83
CA GLU A 149 2.05 -17.76 -3.06
C GLU A 149 2.55 -16.63 -2.18
N PHE A 150 1.72 -15.59 -2.00
CA PHE A 150 2.03 -14.45 -1.14
C PHE A 150 1.78 -14.73 0.34
N GLN A 151 1.19 -15.89 0.68
CA GLN A 151 0.80 -16.26 2.04
C GLN A 151 -0.16 -15.26 2.68
N ILE A 152 -1.15 -14.81 1.91
CA ILE A 152 -2.18 -13.85 2.32
C ILE A 152 -3.57 -14.48 2.26
N ASP A 153 -4.51 -13.86 2.96
CA ASP A 153 -5.94 -14.20 2.89
C ASP A 153 -6.56 -13.48 1.68
N PRO A 154 -7.14 -14.20 0.71
CA PRO A 154 -7.76 -13.59 -0.47
C PRO A 154 -8.97 -12.70 -0.15
N ASN A 155 -9.52 -12.75 1.07
CA ASN A 155 -10.64 -11.94 1.54
C ASN A 155 -10.17 -10.79 2.47
N ARG A 156 -8.88 -10.49 2.52
CA ARG A 156 -8.30 -9.38 3.30
C ARG A 156 -7.26 -8.60 2.47
N ILE A 157 -7.68 -8.18 1.28
CA ILE A 157 -6.86 -7.41 0.34
C ILE A 157 -7.45 -6.00 0.24
N GLY A 158 -6.78 -5.02 0.84
CA GLY A 158 -7.19 -3.62 0.76
C GLY A 158 -6.45 -2.85 -0.33
N MET A 159 -6.89 -1.61 -0.53
CA MET A 159 -6.20 -0.65 -1.38
C MET A 159 -5.96 0.66 -0.64
N LEU A 160 -4.72 1.18 -0.71
CA LEU A 160 -4.32 2.49 -0.19
C LEU A 160 -3.98 3.41 -1.34
N GLY A 161 -4.56 4.61 -1.38
CA GLY A 161 -4.27 5.58 -2.42
C GLY A 161 -3.97 6.98 -1.88
N PHE A 162 -3.01 7.66 -2.51
CA PHE A 162 -2.60 9.02 -2.18
C PHE A 162 -2.98 9.95 -3.34
N SER A 163 -3.60 11.09 -3.07
CA SER A 163 -3.91 12.10 -4.11
C SER A 163 -4.63 11.48 -5.32
N ALA A 164 -4.05 11.54 -6.52
CA ALA A 164 -4.58 10.84 -7.70
C ALA A 164 -4.75 9.33 -7.46
N GLY A 165 -3.88 8.71 -6.66
CA GLY A 165 -4.03 7.31 -6.23
C GLY A 165 -5.28 7.08 -5.37
N GLY A 166 -5.75 8.09 -4.61
CA GLY A 166 -7.03 8.05 -3.92
C GLY A 166 -8.21 8.00 -4.90
N ALA A 167 -8.12 8.74 -6.02
CA ALA A 167 -9.09 8.59 -7.11
C ALA A 167 -9.06 7.18 -7.72
N VAL A 168 -7.88 6.56 -7.86
CA VAL A 168 -7.77 5.16 -8.32
C VAL A 168 -8.48 4.20 -7.36
N VAL A 169 -8.36 4.40 -6.05
CA VAL A 169 -9.11 3.60 -5.06
C VAL A 169 -10.61 3.73 -5.28
N MET A 170 -11.12 4.96 -5.41
CA MET A 170 -12.56 5.19 -5.68
C MET A 170 -13.03 4.48 -6.95
N MET A 171 -12.24 4.47 -8.02
CA MET A 171 -12.59 3.81 -9.29
C MET A 171 -12.86 2.31 -9.17
N VAL A 172 -12.28 1.63 -8.18
CA VAL A 172 -12.38 0.17 -8.06
C VAL A 172 -13.06 -0.30 -6.78
N ALA A 173 -13.16 0.55 -5.76
CA ALA A 173 -13.81 0.21 -4.50
C ALA A 173 -15.31 0.45 -4.53
N GLU A 174 -15.76 1.49 -5.25
CA GLU A 174 -17.16 1.90 -5.30
C GLU A 174 -17.97 1.18 -6.40
N GLU A 175 -17.30 0.45 -7.28
CA GLU A 175 -17.94 -0.35 -8.33
C GLU A 175 -17.88 -1.85 -7.98
N ASN A 176 -18.78 -2.63 -8.61
CA ASN A 176 -18.70 -4.08 -8.56
C ASN A 176 -17.46 -4.56 -9.33
N GLY A 177 -16.52 -5.18 -8.63
CA GLY A 177 -15.27 -5.69 -9.18
C GLY A 177 -15.33 -7.12 -9.70
N ASP A 178 -16.51 -7.65 -10.01
CA ASP A 178 -16.68 -9.04 -10.41
C ASP A 178 -15.73 -9.42 -11.55
N GLY A 179 -15.20 -10.64 -11.44
CA GLY A 179 -14.40 -11.22 -12.50
C GLY A 179 -15.25 -11.66 -13.69
N HIS A 180 -14.57 -11.97 -14.77
CA HIS A 180 -15.20 -12.54 -15.98
C HIS A 180 -14.99 -14.05 -15.98
N PRO A 181 -16.00 -14.88 -15.61
CA PRO A 181 -15.84 -16.33 -15.44
C PRO A 181 -15.24 -17.03 -16.67
N ASP A 182 -15.56 -16.54 -17.85
CA ASP A 182 -15.12 -17.10 -19.14
C ASP A 182 -13.83 -16.45 -19.68
N ALA A 183 -13.17 -15.59 -18.91
CA ALA A 183 -11.91 -14.96 -19.35
C ALA A 183 -10.86 -16.02 -19.64
N VAL A 184 -10.08 -15.82 -20.71
CA VAL A 184 -8.98 -16.71 -21.08
C VAL A 184 -7.92 -16.72 -19.99
N ASP A 185 -7.54 -15.54 -19.50
CA ASP A 185 -6.62 -15.41 -18.38
C ASP A 185 -7.33 -15.69 -17.05
N PRO A 186 -6.91 -16.69 -16.27
CA PRO A 186 -7.51 -17.03 -14.97
C PRO A 186 -7.50 -15.87 -13.96
N VAL A 187 -6.54 -14.95 -14.07
CA VAL A 187 -6.47 -13.76 -13.21
C VAL A 187 -7.71 -12.87 -13.38
N ASP A 188 -8.27 -12.77 -14.58
CA ASP A 188 -9.45 -11.94 -14.84
C ASP A 188 -10.77 -12.62 -14.41
N ARG A 189 -10.72 -13.87 -13.92
CA ARG A 189 -11.90 -14.58 -13.41
C ARG A 189 -12.24 -14.24 -11.96
N VAL A 190 -11.28 -13.67 -11.21
CA VAL A 190 -11.48 -13.36 -9.79
C VAL A 190 -11.94 -11.91 -9.60
N ASN A 191 -12.61 -11.64 -8.47
CA ASN A 191 -13.07 -10.30 -8.12
C ASN A 191 -11.90 -9.33 -7.93
N GLY A 192 -11.98 -8.14 -8.50
CA GLY A 192 -10.98 -7.07 -8.43
C GLY A 192 -11.30 -5.97 -7.43
N ARG A 193 -12.43 -6.06 -6.71
CA ARG A 193 -12.79 -5.07 -5.68
C ARG A 193 -11.95 -5.30 -4.43
N PRO A 194 -11.37 -4.25 -3.80
CA PRO A 194 -10.69 -4.41 -2.51
C PRO A 194 -11.67 -4.75 -1.39
N ASP A 195 -11.20 -5.42 -0.33
CA ASP A 195 -12.02 -5.80 0.83
C ASP A 195 -12.10 -4.67 1.87
N PHE A 196 -11.23 -3.66 1.78
CA PHE A 196 -11.22 -2.40 2.53
C PHE A 196 -10.43 -1.34 1.77
N GLN A 197 -10.66 -0.07 2.08
CA GLN A 197 -10.09 1.04 1.34
C GLN A 197 -9.53 2.14 2.24
N MET A 198 -8.42 2.73 1.82
CA MET A 198 -7.75 3.81 2.55
C MET A 198 -7.38 4.91 1.57
N MET A 199 -7.75 6.15 1.86
CA MET A 199 -7.53 7.30 0.99
C MET A 199 -6.90 8.44 1.77
N VAL A 200 -5.76 8.91 1.32
CA VAL A 200 -4.99 10.00 1.92
C VAL A 200 -4.99 11.17 0.94
N TYR A 201 -5.57 12.29 1.37
CA TYR A 201 -5.83 13.49 0.55
C TYR A 201 -6.32 13.14 -0.87
N PRO A 202 -7.42 12.36 -1.01
CA PRO A 202 -7.85 11.84 -2.31
C PRO A 202 -8.17 12.96 -3.28
N GLY A 203 -7.56 12.88 -4.48
CA GLY A 203 -7.86 13.79 -5.58
C GLY A 203 -9.12 13.38 -6.34
N GLY A 204 -9.53 14.20 -7.30
CA GLY A 204 -10.71 13.95 -8.14
C GLY A 204 -12.01 14.44 -7.50
N HIS A 205 -13.08 13.69 -7.68
CA HIS A 205 -14.39 14.01 -7.14
C HIS A 205 -14.98 12.80 -6.42
N ALA A 206 -15.62 13.02 -5.28
CA ALA A 206 -16.39 11.97 -4.63
C ALA A 206 -17.48 11.46 -5.60
N PRO A 207 -17.70 10.14 -5.71
CA PRO A 207 -18.74 9.57 -6.54
C PRO A 207 -20.12 10.11 -6.13
N GLU A 208 -21.09 10.09 -7.02
CA GLU A 208 -22.44 10.62 -6.72
C GLU A 208 -23.06 9.88 -5.53
N THR A 209 -22.91 8.57 -5.49
CA THR A 209 -23.40 7.70 -4.42
C THR A 209 -22.35 6.67 -4.04
N ILE A 210 -22.39 6.20 -2.78
CA ILE A 210 -21.61 5.05 -2.30
C ILE A 210 -22.58 3.86 -2.22
N PRO A 211 -22.25 2.68 -2.80
CA PRO A 211 -23.04 1.46 -2.61
C PRO A 211 -23.08 1.05 -1.13
N CYS A 212 -24.20 0.51 -0.68
CA CYS A 212 -24.35 0.09 0.72
C CYS A 212 -23.48 -1.13 1.09
N ASP A 213 -22.94 -1.83 0.10
CA ASP A 213 -21.99 -2.93 0.21
C ASP A 213 -20.53 -2.51 -0.09
N ALA A 214 -20.28 -1.19 -0.18
CA ALA A 214 -18.92 -0.69 -0.38
C ALA A 214 -17.98 -1.16 0.75
N PRO A 215 -16.69 -1.38 0.46
CA PRO A 215 -15.72 -1.74 1.49
C PRO A 215 -15.59 -0.66 2.57
N PRO A 216 -15.36 -1.02 3.84
CA PRO A 216 -15.11 -0.05 4.91
C PRO A 216 -13.92 0.85 4.55
N ALA A 217 -13.99 2.13 4.97
CA ALA A 217 -13.08 3.15 4.52
C ALA A 217 -12.33 3.85 5.66
N PHE A 218 -11.04 4.16 5.41
CA PHE A 218 -10.23 5.12 6.17
C PHE A 218 -9.94 6.33 5.30
N LEU A 219 -10.21 7.54 5.79
CA LEU A 219 -10.05 8.79 5.09
C LEU A 219 -9.12 9.73 5.88
N LEU A 220 -8.20 10.40 5.20
CA LEU A 220 -7.32 11.38 5.82
C LEU A 220 -7.06 12.55 4.87
N CYS A 221 -7.12 13.78 5.38
CA CYS A 221 -6.69 14.98 4.67
C CYS A 221 -6.18 16.05 5.64
N ALA A 222 -5.64 17.13 5.11
CA ALA A 222 -5.40 18.36 5.85
C ALA A 222 -6.42 19.42 5.41
N ASN A 223 -6.93 20.22 6.35
CA ASN A 223 -7.94 21.26 6.11
C ASN A 223 -7.41 22.46 5.30
N ASP A 224 -6.09 22.55 5.18
CA ASP A 224 -5.38 23.58 4.40
C ASP A 224 -4.81 23.04 3.08
N ASP A 225 -5.43 21.97 2.54
CA ASP A 225 -5.06 21.36 1.26
C ASP A 225 -5.39 22.32 0.10
N GLU A 226 -4.38 22.75 -0.63
CA GLU A 226 -4.51 23.75 -1.71
C GLU A 226 -5.13 23.19 -3.01
N TYR A 227 -5.36 21.88 -3.09
CA TYR A 227 -6.01 21.22 -4.23
C TYR A 227 -7.46 20.83 -3.95
N GLY A 228 -8.01 21.17 -2.78
CA GLY A 228 -9.40 20.88 -2.41
C GLY A 228 -9.65 19.41 -2.08
N CYS A 229 -8.60 18.65 -1.73
CA CYS A 229 -8.76 17.24 -1.35
C CYS A 229 -9.44 17.08 0.02
N ASP A 230 -9.48 18.10 0.84
CA ASP A 230 -10.28 18.18 2.06
C ASP A 230 -11.77 18.17 1.74
N GLU A 231 -12.24 18.95 0.74
CA GLU A 231 -13.63 18.93 0.29
C GLU A 231 -14.05 17.57 -0.22
N VAL A 232 -13.19 16.90 -1.02
CA VAL A 232 -13.42 15.52 -1.48
C VAL A 232 -13.55 14.56 -0.31
N THR A 233 -12.65 14.65 0.68
CA THR A 233 -12.65 13.82 1.88
C THR A 233 -13.94 14.00 2.70
N LEU A 234 -14.37 15.25 2.91
CA LEU A 234 -15.61 15.56 3.65
C LEU A 234 -16.85 15.05 2.90
N ALA A 235 -16.88 15.20 1.57
CA ALA A 235 -17.96 14.68 0.75
C ALA A 235 -18.02 13.14 0.83
N LEU A 236 -16.89 12.46 0.75
CA LEU A 236 -16.80 11.01 0.92
C LEU A 236 -17.30 10.58 2.31
N LEU A 237 -16.83 11.20 3.39
CA LEU A 237 -17.27 10.89 4.75
C LEU A 237 -18.80 10.97 4.86
N LYS A 238 -19.41 12.04 4.32
CA LYS A 238 -20.87 12.18 4.33
C LYS A 238 -21.54 11.02 3.59
N LYS A 239 -21.07 10.69 2.39
CA LYS A 239 -21.67 9.67 1.51
C LYS A 239 -21.54 8.25 2.08
N PHE A 240 -20.39 7.91 2.68
CA PHE A 240 -20.21 6.63 3.40
C PHE A 240 -21.18 6.49 4.57
N ARG A 241 -21.38 7.58 5.35
CA ARG A 241 -22.35 7.60 6.44
C ARG A 241 -23.80 7.45 5.96
N ASP A 242 -24.16 8.14 4.89
CA ASP A 242 -25.49 8.06 4.28
C ASP A 242 -25.78 6.62 3.79
N ALA A 243 -24.75 5.96 3.22
CA ALA A 243 -24.82 4.57 2.79
C ALA A 243 -24.73 3.54 3.92
N LYS A 244 -24.48 3.98 5.16
CA LYS A 244 -24.28 3.13 6.36
C LYS A 244 -23.07 2.19 6.23
N VAL A 245 -22.09 2.58 5.44
CA VAL A 245 -20.82 1.87 5.32
C VAL A 245 -19.86 2.37 6.42
N PRO A 246 -19.18 1.47 7.15
CA PRO A 246 -18.21 1.88 8.16
C PRO A 246 -17.11 2.78 7.59
N VAL A 247 -16.91 3.93 8.22
CA VAL A 247 -15.89 4.91 7.81
C VAL A 247 -15.27 5.60 9.00
N GLU A 248 -13.94 5.71 8.99
CA GLU A 248 -13.17 6.56 9.89
C GLU A 248 -12.52 7.68 9.10
N ALA A 249 -12.57 8.92 9.59
CA ALA A 249 -11.99 10.07 8.89
C ALA A 249 -11.20 10.98 9.84
N HIS A 250 -10.05 11.43 9.38
CA HIS A 250 -9.18 12.38 10.08
C HIS A 250 -8.96 13.60 9.21
N VAL A 251 -9.36 14.77 9.70
CA VAL A 251 -9.09 16.08 9.07
C VAL A 251 -8.08 16.81 9.93
N LEU A 252 -6.84 16.87 9.47
CA LEU A 252 -5.76 17.54 10.17
C LEU A 252 -5.90 19.05 9.99
N ALA A 253 -5.68 19.84 11.05
CA ALA A 253 -5.83 21.30 10.97
C ALA A 253 -4.86 21.95 9.96
N ARG A 254 -3.68 21.37 9.80
CA ARG A 254 -2.61 21.82 8.89
C ARG A 254 -1.86 20.61 8.34
N GLY A 255 -1.32 20.75 7.14
CA GLY A 255 -0.54 19.72 6.47
C GLY A 255 -0.29 20.01 5.01
N LYS A 256 -1.17 20.82 4.42
CA LYS A 256 -1.23 21.06 2.97
C LYS A 256 -1.43 19.76 2.21
N HIS A 257 -1.17 19.80 0.89
CA HIS A 257 -1.15 18.59 0.06
C HIS A 257 0.19 17.86 0.14
N ALA A 258 0.21 16.58 -0.27
CA ALA A 258 1.42 15.77 -0.47
C ALA A 258 2.35 15.68 0.76
N PHE A 259 1.77 15.57 1.97
CA PHE A 259 2.58 15.29 3.15
C PHE A 259 3.11 13.85 3.21
N ASN A 260 2.75 12.98 2.26
CA ASN A 260 3.21 11.60 2.09
C ASN A 260 3.07 10.81 3.41
N MET A 261 4.14 10.11 3.84
CA MET A 261 4.15 9.39 5.12
C MET A 261 4.39 10.31 6.34
N GLY A 262 4.46 11.63 6.14
CA GLY A 262 4.57 12.62 7.21
C GLY A 262 5.98 12.89 7.73
N ASP A 263 7.00 12.16 7.30
CA ASP A 263 8.35 12.19 7.86
C ASP A 263 9.01 13.57 7.82
N ARG A 264 8.70 14.37 6.81
CA ARG A 264 9.27 15.71 6.60
C ARG A 264 8.44 16.85 7.17
N SER A 265 7.29 16.56 7.78
CA SER A 265 6.42 17.56 8.36
C SER A 265 6.92 18.04 9.71
N GLU A 266 6.79 19.33 10.00
CA GLU A 266 7.00 19.90 11.34
C GLU A 266 5.83 19.58 12.29
N PHE A 267 4.62 19.34 11.75
CA PHE A 267 3.41 19.10 12.53
C PHE A 267 3.35 17.67 13.05
N LEU A 268 3.22 17.55 14.37
CA LEU A 268 3.18 16.27 15.06
C LEU A 268 2.02 15.38 14.58
N ALA A 269 0.84 15.97 14.35
CA ALA A 269 -0.34 15.25 13.87
C ALA A 269 -0.07 14.65 12.48
N VAL A 270 0.56 15.42 11.57
CA VAL A 270 0.97 14.94 10.25
C VAL A 270 2.02 13.82 10.35
N ARG A 271 3.03 13.95 11.22
CA ARG A 271 4.02 12.88 11.40
C ARG A 271 3.45 11.58 11.96
N LYS A 272 2.35 11.66 12.69
CA LYS A 272 1.72 10.52 13.38
C LYS A 272 0.50 9.96 12.67
N TRP A 273 0.14 10.47 11.49
CA TRP A 273 -1.03 9.95 10.78
C TRP A 273 -0.92 8.46 10.42
N PRO A 274 0.27 7.89 10.08
CA PRO A 274 0.33 6.47 9.76
C PRO A 274 -0.10 5.58 10.92
N GLN A 275 0.12 6.03 12.16
CA GLN A 275 -0.36 5.31 13.34
C GLN A 275 -1.90 5.27 13.41
N ARG A 276 -2.62 6.32 12.96
CA ARG A 276 -4.08 6.31 12.91
C ARG A 276 -4.61 5.26 11.93
N MET A 277 -3.96 5.13 10.79
CA MET A 277 -4.26 4.06 9.84
C MET A 277 -3.99 2.68 10.45
N ALA A 278 -2.89 2.51 11.17
CA ALA A 278 -2.55 1.26 11.85
C ALA A 278 -3.57 0.90 12.93
N ASP A 279 -4.00 1.87 13.74
CA ASP A 279 -5.03 1.71 14.77
C ASP A 279 -6.36 1.26 14.12
N TRP A 280 -6.79 1.95 13.04
CA TRP A 280 -8.00 1.59 12.29
C TRP A 280 -7.92 0.18 11.70
N LEU A 281 -6.79 -0.22 11.11
CA LEU A 281 -6.59 -1.57 10.57
C LEU A 281 -6.69 -2.63 11.69
N ALA A 282 -6.16 -2.34 12.87
CA ALA A 282 -6.23 -3.23 14.02
C ALA A 282 -7.64 -3.34 14.57
N ASP A 283 -8.34 -2.21 14.80
CA ASP A 283 -9.69 -2.16 15.34
C ASP A 283 -10.71 -2.79 14.39
N SER A 284 -10.51 -2.62 13.08
CA SER A 284 -11.32 -3.28 12.04
C SER A 284 -11.01 -4.78 11.87
N GLY A 285 -10.03 -5.31 12.61
CA GLY A 285 -9.68 -6.73 12.61
C GLY A 285 -8.84 -7.19 11.42
N PHE A 286 -8.35 -6.28 10.58
CA PHE A 286 -7.52 -6.65 9.42
C PHE A 286 -6.11 -7.13 9.80
N LEU A 287 -5.58 -6.72 10.96
CA LEU A 287 -4.26 -7.14 11.45
C LEU A 287 -4.29 -8.39 12.34
N LYS A 288 -5.46 -9.04 12.53
CA LYS A 288 -5.53 -10.28 13.30
C LYS A 288 -4.90 -11.43 12.53
N SER A 289 -4.19 -12.30 13.24
CA SER A 289 -3.62 -13.52 12.65
C SER A 289 -4.71 -14.39 12.04
N ALA A 290 -4.36 -15.14 10.99
CA ALA A 290 -5.29 -16.08 10.35
C ALA A 290 -5.87 -17.06 11.41
N GLY A 291 -7.20 -17.16 11.48
CA GLY A 291 -7.91 -18.00 12.46
C GLY A 291 -8.55 -17.24 13.63
N THR A 292 -8.37 -15.93 13.76
CA THR A 292 -9.07 -15.13 14.78
C THR A 292 -10.34 -14.52 14.17
N PRO A 293 -11.55 -14.74 14.71
CA PRO A 293 -12.79 -14.15 14.20
C PRO A 293 -12.75 -12.62 14.16
N ARG A 294 -13.37 -12.01 13.14
CA ARG A 294 -13.55 -10.54 13.11
C ARG A 294 -14.51 -10.10 14.22
N VAL A 295 -14.21 -8.94 14.82
CA VAL A 295 -15.16 -8.30 15.76
C VAL A 295 -16.34 -7.78 14.92
N GLY A 296 -17.51 -8.37 15.07
CA GLY A 296 -18.73 -7.98 14.33
C GLY A 296 -19.51 -9.14 13.70
N GLU A 297 -18.93 -10.35 13.60
CA GLU A 297 -19.64 -11.53 13.11
C GLU A 297 -20.40 -12.30 14.23
N GLY A 298 -20.35 -11.80 15.46
CA GLY A 298 -21.10 -12.31 16.59
C GLY A 298 -22.21 -11.33 16.95
N GLY A 299 -23.46 -11.73 16.63
CA GLY A 299 -24.73 -11.09 16.89
C GLY A 299 -24.80 -9.88 17.81
N ASN A 300 -25.62 -8.95 17.36
CA ASN A 300 -26.18 -7.84 18.13
C ASN A 300 -26.69 -8.31 19.51
N PRO A 301 -26.41 -7.58 20.61
CA PRO A 301 -27.18 -7.76 21.84
C PRO A 301 -28.59 -7.21 21.69
#